data_649abb2858f2ed12339ce786820f6e69
#
_entry.id   649abb2858f2ed12339ce786820f6e69
#
_cell.length_a   1.000
_cell.length_b   1.000
_cell.length_c   1.000
_cell.angle_alpha   90.00
_cell.angle_beta   90.00
_cell.angle_gamma   90.00
#
_symmetry.space_group_name_H-M   'P 1'
#
loop_
_entity.id
_entity.type
_entity.pdbx_description
1 polymer ?
#
loop_
_entity_poly.entity_id
_entity_poly.type
_entity_poly.pdbx_seq_one_letter_code
_entity_poly.pdbx_strand_id
1 'polypeptide(L)'
;MYKSIIFDLGGVMVDFDPKAYLVDRLCNAAIEEQVYDLTFGSEEWQQLDAGLVSRFNGNSSMLKKAKAAGREFEVQGVLDDWLHILRPRRRMQELVQRLKSHGYSVYYLSNIPQDVLELFQTRGVLDNFDGGVASCEVHINKPDPRIYQALLCLLYTSPSPRDRSVSRMPSSA
;
A
#
# COMPACT_ATOMS: atom_id res chain seq x y z
N MET A 1 14.53 5.28 24.10
CA MET A 1 13.14 4.81 23.92
C MET A 1 12.75 5.09 22.48
N TYR A 2 12.31 4.09 21.72
CA TYR A 2 11.87 4.27 20.33
C TYR A 2 10.63 5.17 20.29
N LYS A 3 10.62 6.15 19.39
CA LYS A 3 9.53 7.13 19.26
C LYS A 3 8.80 7.05 17.93
N SER A 4 9.31 6.25 17.01
CA SER A 4 8.73 6.07 15.68
C SER A 4 8.22 4.65 15.52
N ILE A 5 7.02 4.51 14.98
CA ILE A 5 6.38 3.24 14.67
C ILE A 5 6.06 3.21 13.19
N ILE A 6 6.35 2.09 12.54
CA ILE A 6 6.18 1.92 11.11
C ILE A 6 5.11 0.86 10.87
N PHE A 7 4.13 1.17 10.05
CA PHE A 7 3.07 0.25 9.65
C PHE A 7 3.20 -0.15 8.18
N ASP A 8 2.85 -1.38 7.88
CA ASP A 8 2.44 -1.73 6.51
C ASP A 8 1.01 -1.22 6.26
N LEU A 9 0.60 -1.11 5.00
CA LEU A 9 -0.75 -0.69 4.64
C LEU A 9 -1.63 -1.90 4.29
N GLY A 10 -1.29 -2.65 3.25
CA GLY A 10 -2.03 -3.83 2.84
C GLY A 10 -2.00 -4.95 3.89
N GLY A 11 -3.15 -5.53 4.23
CA GLY A 11 -3.27 -6.55 5.26
C GLY A 11 -3.12 -6.04 6.70
N VAL A 12 -2.72 -4.77 6.90
CA VAL A 12 -2.55 -4.16 8.23
C VAL A 12 -3.53 -3.01 8.45
N MET A 13 -3.37 -1.91 7.72
CA MET A 13 -4.26 -0.74 7.81
C MET A 13 -5.54 -0.90 7.00
N VAL A 14 -5.46 -1.71 5.95
CA VAL A 14 -6.53 -2.00 4.99
C VAL A 14 -6.59 -3.50 4.79
N ASP A 15 -7.78 -4.05 4.65
CA ASP A 15 -7.93 -5.46 4.25
C ASP A 15 -7.32 -5.66 2.86
N PHE A 16 -6.52 -6.70 2.74
CA PHE A 16 -5.96 -7.14 1.46
C PHE A 16 -5.62 -8.62 1.57
N ASP A 17 -6.52 -9.45 1.09
CA ASP A 17 -6.34 -10.90 1.00
C ASP A 17 -6.77 -11.39 -0.39
N PRO A 18 -5.86 -11.30 -1.39
CA PRO A 18 -6.15 -11.73 -2.75
C PRO A 18 -6.55 -13.19 -2.86
N LYS A 19 -5.99 -14.06 -2.02
CA LYS A 19 -6.30 -15.50 -2.08
C LYS A 19 -7.72 -15.78 -1.60
N ALA A 20 -8.12 -15.22 -0.45
CA ALA A 20 -9.49 -15.34 0.03
C ALA A 20 -10.50 -14.77 -0.99
N TYR A 21 -10.17 -13.62 -1.60
CA TYR A 21 -10.99 -13.03 -2.65
C TYR A 21 -11.18 -13.96 -3.86
N LEU A 22 -10.12 -14.63 -4.32
CA LEU A 22 -10.21 -15.56 -5.46
C LEU A 22 -11.01 -16.81 -5.11
N VAL A 23 -10.89 -17.34 -3.89
CA VAL A 23 -11.71 -18.45 -3.39
C VAL A 23 -13.19 -18.09 -3.45
N ASP A 24 -13.58 -16.94 -2.91
CA ASP A 24 -14.97 -16.47 -2.90
C ASP A 24 -15.53 -16.24 -4.32
N ARG A 25 -14.66 -15.86 -5.27
CA ARG A 25 -15.05 -15.51 -6.62
C ARG A 25 -15.11 -16.70 -7.57
N LEU A 26 -14.15 -17.62 -7.50
CA LEU A 26 -13.92 -18.66 -8.51
C LEU A 26 -14.36 -20.04 -8.05
N CYS A 27 -14.33 -20.32 -6.76
CA CYS A 27 -14.74 -21.61 -6.16
C CYS A 27 -14.10 -22.85 -6.83
N ASN A 28 -12.86 -22.71 -7.32
CA ASN A 28 -12.09 -23.76 -7.98
C ASN A 28 -10.58 -23.55 -7.78
N ALA A 29 -9.99 -24.36 -6.92
CA ALA A 29 -8.61 -24.21 -6.49
C ALA A 29 -7.58 -24.16 -7.65
N ALA A 30 -7.78 -24.97 -8.70
CA ALA A 30 -6.87 -24.96 -9.86
C ALA A 30 -6.97 -23.67 -10.69
N ILE A 31 -8.18 -23.11 -10.80
CA ILE A 31 -8.39 -21.81 -11.48
C ILE A 31 -7.89 -20.67 -10.61
N GLU A 32 -8.14 -20.73 -9.29
CA GLU A 32 -7.67 -19.72 -8.32
C GLU A 32 -6.15 -19.55 -8.37
N GLU A 33 -5.40 -20.67 -8.38
CA GLU A 33 -3.93 -20.64 -8.47
C GLU A 33 -3.47 -20.01 -9.79
N GLN A 34 -4.02 -20.44 -10.92
CA GLN A 34 -3.69 -19.88 -12.24
C GLN A 34 -4.01 -18.38 -12.33
N VAL A 35 -5.18 -17.96 -11.84
CA VAL A 35 -5.59 -16.55 -11.85
C VAL A 35 -4.73 -15.71 -10.90
N TYR A 36 -4.37 -16.26 -9.72
CA TYR A 36 -3.44 -15.60 -8.81
C TYR A 36 -2.09 -15.34 -9.47
N ASP A 37 -1.50 -16.35 -10.13
CA ASP A 37 -0.21 -16.23 -10.82
C ASP A 37 -0.25 -15.26 -12.01
N LEU A 38 -1.40 -15.14 -12.67
CA LEU A 38 -1.63 -14.21 -13.78
C LEU A 38 -1.97 -12.78 -13.33
N THR A 39 -2.25 -12.56 -12.03
CA THR A 39 -2.64 -11.25 -11.46
C THR A 39 -1.74 -10.88 -10.28
N PHE A 40 -2.21 -11.06 -9.05
CA PHE A 40 -1.54 -10.63 -7.81
C PHE A 40 -0.15 -11.24 -7.58
N GLY A 41 0.11 -12.45 -8.10
CA GLY A 41 1.40 -13.13 -8.04
C GLY A 41 2.33 -12.83 -9.23
N SER A 42 1.85 -12.07 -10.23
CA SER A 42 2.58 -11.85 -11.49
C SER A 42 3.73 -10.84 -11.34
N GLU A 43 4.67 -10.89 -12.26
CA GLU A 43 5.72 -9.88 -12.41
C GLU A 43 5.13 -8.50 -12.73
N GLU A 44 4.07 -8.45 -13.54
CA GLU A 44 3.35 -7.22 -13.87
C GLU A 44 2.81 -6.53 -12.61
N TRP A 45 2.29 -7.31 -11.65
CA TRP A 45 1.83 -6.76 -10.38
C TRP A 45 2.97 -6.16 -9.57
N GLN A 46 4.13 -6.85 -9.52
CA GLN A 46 5.32 -6.32 -8.86
C GLN A 46 5.84 -5.04 -9.52
N GLN A 47 5.76 -4.94 -10.86
CA GLN A 47 6.10 -3.72 -11.60
C GLN A 47 5.12 -2.58 -11.34
N LEU A 48 3.82 -2.88 -11.17
CA LEU A 48 2.82 -1.91 -10.74
C LEU A 48 3.12 -1.38 -9.33
N ASP A 49 3.41 -2.27 -8.38
CA ASP A 49 3.77 -1.90 -7.02
C ASP A 49 5.05 -1.04 -6.99
N ALA A 50 6.00 -1.30 -7.87
CA ALA A 50 7.20 -0.48 -7.99
C ALA A 50 6.99 0.80 -8.82
N GLY A 51 5.79 1.06 -9.35
CA GLY A 51 5.54 2.23 -10.19
C GLY A 51 6.32 2.25 -11.50
N LEU A 52 6.78 1.08 -11.98
CA LEU A 52 7.56 0.94 -13.23
C LEU A 52 6.67 0.88 -14.47
N VAL A 53 5.42 0.52 -14.29
CA VAL A 53 4.41 0.47 -15.36
C VAL A 53 3.11 1.12 -14.91
N SER A 54 2.37 1.70 -15.84
CA SER A 54 1.03 2.22 -15.56
C SER A 54 0.02 1.08 -15.36
N ARG A 55 -1.08 1.33 -14.64
CA ARG A 55 -2.18 0.37 -14.47
C ARG A 55 -2.67 -0.16 -15.82
N PHE A 56 -2.84 0.72 -16.80
CA PHE A 56 -3.27 0.33 -18.15
C PHE A 56 -2.30 -0.68 -18.79
N ASN A 57 -1.00 -0.41 -18.75
CA ASN A 57 0.02 -1.29 -19.36
C ASN A 57 0.14 -2.62 -18.60
N GLY A 58 0.14 -2.58 -17.27
CA GLY A 58 0.18 -3.77 -16.42
C GLY A 58 -1.03 -4.68 -16.68
N ASN A 59 -2.25 -4.12 -16.65
CA ASN A 59 -3.47 -4.86 -16.92
C ASN A 59 -3.48 -5.43 -18.35
N SER A 60 -3.05 -4.67 -19.35
CA SER A 60 -2.98 -5.16 -20.74
C SER A 60 -2.03 -6.33 -20.90
N SER A 61 -0.87 -6.31 -20.21
CA SER A 61 0.09 -7.42 -20.23
C SER A 61 -0.47 -8.67 -19.53
N MET A 62 -1.08 -8.51 -18.34
CA MET A 62 -1.72 -9.61 -17.63
C MET A 62 -2.83 -10.26 -18.46
N LEU A 63 -3.70 -9.46 -19.10
CA LEU A 63 -4.77 -9.96 -19.98
C LEU A 63 -4.23 -10.70 -21.21
N LYS A 64 -3.14 -10.22 -21.81
CA LYS A 64 -2.51 -10.93 -22.93
C LYS A 64 -2.01 -12.31 -22.52
N LYS A 65 -1.39 -12.43 -21.34
CA LYS A 65 -0.96 -13.73 -20.78
C LYS A 65 -2.17 -14.60 -20.41
N ALA A 66 -3.21 -14.01 -19.83
CA ALA A 66 -4.45 -14.71 -19.48
C ALA A 66 -5.16 -15.28 -20.70
N LYS A 67 -5.21 -14.54 -21.80
CA LYS A 67 -5.77 -15.03 -23.07
C LYS A 67 -5.02 -16.24 -23.61
N ALA A 68 -3.69 -16.22 -23.57
CA ALA A 68 -2.87 -17.34 -23.98
C ALA A 68 -3.07 -18.59 -23.10
N ALA A 69 -3.41 -18.38 -21.81
CA ALA A 69 -3.71 -19.43 -20.83
C ALA A 69 -5.20 -19.87 -20.82
N GLY A 70 -6.07 -19.24 -21.63
CA GLY A 70 -7.50 -19.51 -21.62
C GLY A 70 -8.24 -19.05 -20.36
N ARG A 71 -7.74 -17.97 -19.71
CA ARG A 71 -8.24 -17.37 -18.46
C ARG A 71 -8.59 -15.89 -18.59
N GLU A 72 -8.81 -15.43 -19.82
CA GLU A 72 -9.06 -14.00 -20.10
C GLU A 72 -10.26 -13.46 -19.32
N PHE A 73 -11.36 -14.24 -19.27
CA PHE A 73 -12.59 -13.82 -18.61
C PHE A 73 -12.42 -13.68 -17.09
N GLU A 74 -11.80 -14.67 -16.45
CA GLU A 74 -11.58 -14.67 -15.00
C GLU A 74 -10.63 -13.55 -14.59
N VAL A 75 -9.52 -13.37 -15.32
CA VAL A 75 -8.54 -12.31 -15.06
C VAL A 75 -9.15 -10.93 -15.31
N GLN A 76 -9.89 -10.73 -16.40
CA GLN A 76 -10.59 -9.46 -16.64
C GLN A 76 -11.50 -9.10 -15.47
N GLY A 77 -12.33 -10.05 -15.02
CA GLY A 77 -13.23 -9.80 -13.91
C GLY A 77 -12.50 -9.50 -12.59
N VAL A 78 -11.32 -10.08 -12.34
CA VAL A 78 -10.48 -9.73 -11.19
C VAL A 78 -9.95 -8.31 -11.33
N LEU A 79 -9.42 -7.94 -12.48
CA LEU A 79 -8.84 -6.62 -12.71
C LEU A 79 -9.87 -5.49 -12.65
N ASP A 80 -11.14 -5.79 -12.95
CA ASP A 80 -12.23 -4.80 -12.93
C ASP A 80 -12.71 -4.46 -11.53
N ASP A 81 -12.69 -5.40 -10.58
CA ASP A 81 -13.37 -5.19 -9.31
C ASP A 81 -12.55 -5.46 -8.02
N TRP A 82 -11.31 -5.95 -8.10
CA TRP A 82 -10.50 -6.31 -6.92
C TRP A 82 -10.34 -5.17 -5.91
N LEU A 83 -10.45 -3.90 -6.32
CA LEU A 83 -10.30 -2.74 -5.42
C LEU A 83 -11.33 -2.73 -4.28
N HIS A 84 -12.46 -3.45 -4.42
CA HIS A 84 -13.49 -3.50 -3.37
C HIS A 84 -13.05 -4.28 -2.12
N ILE A 85 -12.01 -5.14 -2.23
CA ILE A 85 -11.45 -5.84 -1.07
C ILE A 85 -10.64 -4.91 -0.17
N LEU A 86 -10.22 -3.73 -0.66
CA LEU A 86 -9.44 -2.75 0.09
C LEU A 86 -10.35 -1.97 1.05
N ARG A 87 -10.64 -2.56 2.21
CA ARG A 87 -11.49 -1.95 3.25
C ARG A 87 -10.62 -1.42 4.40
N PRO A 88 -10.69 -0.12 4.72
CA PRO A 88 -9.95 0.44 5.85
C PRO A 88 -10.33 -0.24 7.17
N ARG A 89 -9.32 -0.63 7.95
CA ARG A 89 -9.51 -1.24 9.28
C ARG A 89 -9.64 -0.16 10.34
N ARG A 90 -10.86 0.16 10.74
CA ARG A 90 -11.16 1.20 11.72
C ARG A 90 -10.34 1.08 13.01
N ARG A 91 -10.21 -0.13 13.55
CA ARG A 91 -9.41 -0.37 14.78
C ARG A 91 -7.94 0.02 14.62
N MET A 92 -7.38 -0.16 13.42
CA MET A 92 -5.99 0.24 13.15
C MET A 92 -5.87 1.76 13.02
N GLN A 93 -6.84 2.43 12.42
CA GLN A 93 -6.87 3.90 12.38
C GLN A 93 -6.97 4.49 13.80
N GLU A 94 -7.84 3.94 14.65
CA GLU A 94 -7.97 4.32 16.06
C GLU A 94 -6.65 4.07 16.84
N LEU A 95 -5.94 2.96 16.55
CA LEU A 95 -4.63 2.67 17.14
C LEU A 95 -3.60 3.74 16.75
N VAL A 96 -3.52 4.11 15.47
CA VAL A 96 -2.61 5.15 14.97
C VAL A 96 -2.89 6.48 15.69
N GLN A 97 -4.16 6.89 15.80
CA GLN A 97 -4.54 8.11 16.51
C GLN A 97 -4.13 8.07 17.98
N ARG A 98 -4.32 6.94 18.66
CA ARG A 98 -3.89 6.76 20.05
C ARG A 98 -2.37 6.83 20.21
N LEU A 99 -1.60 6.22 19.30
CA LEU A 99 -0.14 6.30 19.33
C LEU A 99 0.33 7.76 19.17
N LYS A 100 -0.28 8.50 18.25
CA LYS A 100 0.04 9.94 18.08
C LYS A 100 -0.31 10.76 19.32
N SER A 101 -1.44 10.51 19.97
CA SER A 101 -1.81 11.21 21.21
C SER A 101 -0.87 10.92 22.38
N HIS A 102 -0.13 9.79 22.33
CA HIS A 102 0.92 9.43 23.30
C HIS A 102 2.33 9.91 22.86
N GLY A 103 2.44 10.73 21.83
CA GLY A 103 3.69 11.34 21.39
C GLY A 103 4.57 10.43 20.50
N TYR A 104 4.02 9.38 19.93
CA TYR A 104 4.72 8.61 18.91
C TYR A 104 4.58 9.27 17.55
N SER A 105 5.65 9.21 16.76
CA SER A 105 5.59 9.48 15.32
C SER A 105 5.23 8.20 14.60
N VAL A 106 4.31 8.28 13.65
CA VAL A 106 3.78 7.11 12.94
C VAL A 106 4.02 7.24 11.45
N TYR A 107 4.64 6.23 10.86
CA TYR A 107 5.02 6.20 9.44
C TYR A 107 4.50 4.92 8.79
N TYR A 108 4.43 4.91 7.45
CA TYR A 108 4.13 3.70 6.70
C TYR A 108 5.28 3.29 5.78
N LEU A 109 5.34 1.98 5.48
CA LEU A 109 6.23 1.40 4.48
C LEU A 109 5.47 0.29 3.73
N SER A 110 5.11 0.52 2.48
CA SER A 110 4.24 -0.41 1.74
C SER A 110 4.67 -0.63 0.31
N ASN A 111 4.51 -1.88 -0.17
CA ASN A 111 4.46 -2.16 -1.60
C ASN A 111 3.05 -1.83 -2.06
N ILE A 112 2.92 -0.81 -2.91
CA ILE A 112 1.62 -0.27 -3.31
C ILE A 112 1.74 0.45 -4.66
N PRO A 113 0.86 0.18 -5.63
CA PRO A 113 0.85 0.91 -6.89
C PRO A 113 0.30 2.33 -6.72
N GLN A 114 0.67 3.20 -7.65
CA GLN A 114 0.36 4.64 -7.60
C GLN A 114 -1.13 4.95 -7.45
N ASP A 115 -1.97 4.28 -8.23
CA ASP A 115 -3.43 4.48 -8.22
C ASP A 115 -4.08 4.07 -6.88
N VAL A 116 -3.53 3.04 -6.21
CA VAL A 116 -3.99 2.62 -4.88
C VAL A 116 -3.50 3.58 -3.79
N LEU A 117 -2.28 4.10 -3.92
CA LEU A 117 -1.77 5.13 -3.03
C LEU A 117 -2.66 6.39 -3.06
N GLU A 118 -3.01 6.86 -4.25
CA GLU A 118 -3.93 7.99 -4.45
C GLU A 118 -5.33 7.69 -3.88
N LEU A 119 -5.83 6.47 -4.07
CA LEU A 119 -7.09 6.02 -3.47
C LEU A 119 -7.04 6.09 -1.93
N PHE A 120 -5.92 5.68 -1.32
CA PHE A 120 -5.76 5.71 0.14
C PHE A 120 -5.65 7.15 0.67
N GLN A 121 -4.99 8.04 -0.06
CA GLN A 121 -4.97 9.48 0.25
C GLN A 121 -6.39 10.06 0.21
N THR A 122 -7.12 9.82 -0.87
CA THR A 122 -8.49 10.32 -1.05
C THR A 122 -9.47 9.78 0.03
N ARG A 123 -9.27 8.53 0.47
CA ARG A 123 -10.10 7.90 1.51
C ARG A 123 -9.67 8.24 2.95
N GLY A 124 -8.66 9.07 3.14
CA GLY A 124 -8.18 9.45 4.47
C GLY A 124 -7.47 8.33 5.24
N VAL A 125 -7.03 7.26 4.55
CA VAL A 125 -6.32 6.15 5.20
C VAL A 125 -4.99 6.62 5.78
N LEU A 126 -4.37 7.62 5.15
CA LEU A 126 -3.05 8.14 5.49
C LEU A 126 -3.06 9.40 6.37
N ASP A 127 -4.22 9.97 6.70
CA ASP A 127 -4.37 11.27 7.36
C ASP A 127 -3.64 11.38 8.70
N ASN A 128 -3.50 10.28 9.42
CA ASN A 128 -2.88 10.27 10.75
C ASN A 128 -1.39 9.87 10.73
N PHE A 129 -0.81 9.63 9.56
CA PHE A 129 0.62 9.35 9.44
C PHE A 129 1.43 10.64 9.36
N ASP A 130 2.65 10.63 9.92
CA ASP A 130 3.60 11.74 9.83
C ASP A 130 4.37 11.72 8.50
N GLY A 131 4.27 10.62 7.77
CA GLY A 131 4.87 10.37 6.47
C GLY A 131 5.00 8.89 6.20
N GLY A 132 5.68 8.53 5.13
CA GLY A 132 5.93 7.13 4.79
C GLY A 132 6.66 6.97 3.48
N VAL A 133 6.89 5.73 3.10
CA VAL A 133 7.49 5.36 1.83
C VAL A 133 6.59 4.36 1.12
N ALA A 134 6.12 4.72 -0.06
CA ALA A 134 5.43 3.85 -0.99
C ALA A 134 6.41 3.35 -2.06
N SER A 135 6.35 2.07 -2.38
CA SER A 135 7.25 1.46 -3.37
C SER A 135 7.15 2.13 -4.75
N CYS A 136 5.94 2.55 -5.15
CA CYS A 136 5.72 3.24 -6.43
C CYS A 136 6.43 4.60 -6.53
N GLU A 137 6.70 5.29 -5.40
CA GLU A 137 7.37 6.58 -5.38
C GLU A 137 8.90 6.46 -5.47
N VAL A 138 9.44 5.36 -4.92
CA VAL A 138 10.89 5.10 -4.88
C VAL A 138 11.34 4.07 -5.92
N HIS A 139 10.39 3.49 -6.65
CA HIS A 139 10.61 2.46 -7.68
C HIS A 139 11.31 1.20 -7.17
N ILE A 140 11.07 0.84 -5.91
CA ILE A 140 11.71 -0.28 -5.22
C ILE A 140 10.69 -0.97 -4.33
N ASN A 141 10.55 -2.30 -4.46
CA ASN A 141 9.67 -3.11 -3.61
C ASN A 141 10.40 -3.68 -2.40
N LYS A 142 9.69 -3.83 -1.28
CA LYS A 142 10.13 -4.74 -0.22
C LYS A 142 10.26 -6.16 -0.83
N PRO A 143 11.29 -6.95 -0.47
CA PRO A 143 12.20 -6.78 0.64
C PRO A 143 13.56 -6.13 0.29
N ASP A 144 13.68 -5.41 -0.83
CA ASP A 144 14.95 -4.76 -1.21
C ASP A 144 15.42 -3.81 -0.08
N PRO A 145 16.70 -3.93 0.38
CA PRO A 145 17.22 -3.10 1.47
C PRO A 145 17.14 -1.59 1.20
N ARG A 146 17.18 -1.17 -0.04
CA ARG A 146 17.15 0.25 -0.44
C ARG A 146 15.84 0.94 -0.04
N ILE A 147 14.71 0.23 -0.02
CA ILE A 147 13.43 0.83 0.41
C ILE A 147 13.45 1.17 1.91
N TYR A 148 14.13 0.34 2.73
CA TYR A 148 14.30 0.62 4.16
C TYR A 148 15.26 1.78 4.39
N GLN A 149 16.29 1.93 3.54
CA GLN A 149 17.19 3.08 3.58
C GLN A 149 16.44 4.38 3.25
N ALA A 150 15.55 4.36 2.25
CA ALA A 150 14.70 5.52 1.94
C ALA A 150 13.84 5.92 3.15
N LEU A 151 13.24 4.94 3.85
CA LEU A 151 12.49 5.21 5.07
C LEU A 151 13.37 5.78 6.18
N LEU A 152 14.56 5.25 6.39
CA LEU A 152 15.51 5.79 7.39
C LEU A 152 15.89 7.23 7.07
N CYS A 153 16.17 7.56 5.81
CA CYS A 153 16.43 8.95 5.39
C CYS A 153 15.25 9.86 5.74
N LEU A 154 14.01 9.44 5.46
CA LEU A 154 12.81 10.18 5.84
C LEU A 154 12.73 10.42 7.36
N LEU A 155 13.00 9.40 8.17
CA LEU A 155 12.95 9.48 9.63
C LEU A 155 14.00 10.45 10.21
N TYR A 156 15.20 10.51 9.61
CA TYR A 156 16.26 11.42 10.06
C TYR A 156 16.04 12.86 9.60
N THR A 157 15.33 13.09 8.50
CA THR A 157 15.05 14.43 7.98
C THR A 157 13.76 15.04 8.52
N SER A 158 12.88 14.21 9.11
CA SER A 158 11.62 14.69 9.71
C SER A 158 11.90 15.42 11.03
N PRO A 159 11.40 16.66 11.21
CA PRO A 159 11.60 17.40 12.47
C PRO A 159 10.98 16.65 13.64
N SER A 160 11.74 16.58 14.74
CA SER A 160 11.26 15.93 15.98
C SER A 160 9.94 16.56 16.44
N PRO A 161 9.00 15.80 17.03
CA PRO A 161 7.80 16.36 17.64
C PRO A 161 8.06 17.48 18.65
N ARG A 162 9.26 17.54 19.23
CA ARG A 162 9.70 18.61 20.13
C ARG A 162 9.99 19.93 19.40
N ASP A 163 10.42 19.88 18.13
CA ASP A 163 10.76 21.07 17.36
C ASP A 163 9.50 21.79 16.87
N ARG A 164 8.36 21.07 16.76
CA ARG A 164 7.06 21.66 16.39
C ARG A 164 6.43 22.48 17.52
N SER A 165 6.84 22.28 18.76
CA SER A 165 6.27 23.00 19.93
C SER A 165 6.90 24.37 20.18
N VAL A 166 7.99 24.71 19.50
CA VAL A 166 8.75 25.94 19.74
C VAL A 166 8.32 27.12 18.84
N SER A 167 7.49 26.90 17.81
CA SER A 167 7.09 27.93 16.84
C SER A 167 5.79 28.67 17.17
N ARG A 168 5.29 28.63 18.41
CA ARG A 168 4.18 29.47 18.87
C ARG A 168 4.70 30.43 19.96
N MET A 169 5.51 31.43 19.58
CA MET A 169 5.55 32.65 20.36
C MET A 169 4.49 33.62 19.79
N PRO A 170 3.57 34.14 20.61
CA PRO A 170 2.73 35.23 20.18
C PRO A 170 3.61 36.47 20.08
N SER A 171 3.58 37.14 18.94
CA SER A 171 4.14 38.51 18.86
C SER A 171 3.22 39.40 19.70
N SER A 172 3.71 39.85 20.84
CA SER A 172 3.12 40.89 21.64
C SER A 172 3.49 42.24 21.07
N ALA A 173 2.50 43.06 20.95
CA ALA A 173 2.33 44.50 20.91
C ALA A 173 1.74 44.99 19.64
#